data_be81d0adbf5a114a9a412836e72f9b96
#
_entry.id   be81d0adbf5a114a9a412836e72f9b96
#
_cell.length_a   1.000
_cell.length_b   1.000
_cell.length_c   1.000
_cell.angle_alpha   90.00
_cell.angle_beta   90.00
_cell.angle_gamma   90.00
#
_symmetry.space_group_name_H-M   'P 1'
#
loop_
_entity.id
_entity.type
_entity.pdbx_description
1 polymer ?
#
loop_
_entity_poly.entity_id
_entity_poly.type
_entity_poly.pdbx_seq_one_letter_code
_entity_poly.pdbx_strand_id
1 'polypeptide(L)'
;MSEENGNCQIFICHLPKRIRKEELEYEFKQFGQIKDIEIKTRYAFIIFENSKSAKEAISKMDGNKLFGNKIVVQSAYRGEKKKEKYN
;
A
#
# COMPACT_ATOMS: atom_id res chain seq x y z
N MET A 1 11.05 18.23 -4.40
CA MET A 1 10.69 18.15 -4.09
C MET A 1 9.58 17.93 -3.82
N SER A 2 9.12 18.03 -3.67
CA SER A 2 7.98 17.92 -3.40
C SER A 2 7.40 16.73 -3.39
N GLU A 3 7.75 15.95 -3.84
CA GLU A 3 7.13 14.84 -3.89
C GLU A 3 7.10 14.25 -2.68
N GLU A 4 7.71 14.66 -1.81
CA GLU A 4 7.65 14.07 -0.71
C GLU A 4 6.45 14.24 -0.03
N ASN A 5 5.77 15.17 -0.28
CA ASN A 5 4.55 15.14 0.29
C ASN A 5 3.84 14.19 -0.38
N GLY A 6 4.52 13.39 -1.02
CA GLY A 6 3.91 12.39 -1.69
C GLY A 6 3.20 11.47 -0.83
N ASN A 7 2.57 10.60 -1.42
CA ASN A 7 1.68 9.69 -0.79
C ASN A 7 2.43 8.60 -0.06
N CYS A 8 2.15 8.43 1.21
CA CYS A 8 2.74 7.38 2.02
C CYS A 8 1.81 6.19 2.16
N GLN A 9 0.65 6.23 1.56
CA GLN A 9 -0.34 5.18 1.73
C GLN A 9 -0.46 4.36 0.47
N ILE A 10 -0.51 3.04 0.62
CA ILE A 10 -0.71 2.17 -0.53
C ILE A 10 -1.99 1.37 -0.33
N PHE A 11 -2.54 0.92 -1.43
CA PHE A 11 -3.75 0.13 -1.47
C PHE A 11 -3.39 -1.23 -2.06
N ILE A 12 -3.76 -2.29 -1.36
CA ILE A 12 -3.46 -3.64 -1.80
C ILE A 12 -4.77 -4.37 -1.97
N CYS A 13 -4.98 -4.99 -3.12
CA CYS A 13 -6.19 -5.77 -3.32
C CYS A 13 -5.88 -7.15 -3.84
N HIS A 14 -6.92 -7.96 -3.93
CA HIS A 14 -6.83 -9.37 -4.30
C HIS A 14 -6.13 -10.16 -3.19
N LEU A 15 -6.26 -9.70 -1.96
CA LEU A 15 -5.69 -10.43 -0.83
C LEU A 15 -6.50 -11.68 -0.54
N PRO A 16 -5.85 -12.70 0.04
CA PRO A 16 -6.59 -13.86 0.51
C PRO A 16 -7.59 -13.44 1.59
N LYS A 17 -8.70 -14.16 1.64
CA LYS A 17 -9.74 -13.83 2.58
C LYS A 17 -9.29 -13.88 4.02
N ARG A 18 -8.36 -14.77 4.33
CA ARG A 18 -7.96 -14.97 5.71
C ARG A 18 -6.65 -14.34 6.08
N ILE A 19 -6.18 -13.39 5.31
CA ILE A 19 -4.90 -12.80 5.62
C ILE A 19 -4.99 -12.03 6.93
N ARG A 20 -3.94 -12.08 7.70
CA ARG A 20 -3.89 -11.39 8.96
C ARG A 20 -3.04 -10.15 8.86
N LYS A 21 -3.32 -9.21 9.75
CA LYS A 21 -2.57 -7.97 9.80
C LYS A 21 -1.08 -8.24 9.99
N GLU A 22 -0.74 -9.17 10.88
CA GLU A 22 0.67 -9.46 11.13
C GLU A 22 1.37 -10.04 9.91
N GLU A 23 0.65 -10.84 9.13
CA GLU A 23 1.24 -11.41 7.94
C GLU A 23 1.52 -10.32 6.91
N LEU A 24 0.57 -9.42 6.75
CA LEU A 24 0.74 -8.34 5.80
C LEU A 24 1.86 -7.41 6.25
N GLU A 25 1.90 -7.11 7.51
CA GLU A 25 2.95 -6.26 8.05
C GLU A 25 4.31 -6.88 7.82
N TYR A 26 4.44 -8.17 8.05
CA TYR A 26 5.71 -8.84 7.87
C TYR A 26 6.20 -8.73 6.43
N GLU A 27 5.30 -8.87 5.48
CA GLU A 27 5.69 -8.83 4.09
C GLU A 27 6.06 -7.43 3.62
N PHE A 28 5.45 -6.41 4.20
CA PHE A 28 5.67 -5.06 3.71
C PHE A 28 6.64 -4.24 4.55
N LYS A 29 6.96 -4.67 5.76
CA LYS A 29 7.86 -3.85 6.57
C LYS A 29 9.27 -3.84 6.03
N GLN A 30 9.61 -4.74 5.13
CA GLN A 30 10.93 -4.74 4.54
C GLN A 30 11.21 -3.49 3.71
N PHE A 31 10.17 -2.76 3.33
CA PHE A 31 10.34 -1.56 2.54
C PHE A 31 10.48 -0.30 3.40
N GLY A 32 10.19 -0.41 4.66
CA GLY A 32 10.30 0.71 5.55
C GLY A 32 9.35 0.57 6.71
N GLN A 33 9.43 1.53 7.60
CA GLN A 33 8.62 1.48 8.80
C GLN A 33 7.16 1.76 8.46
N ILE A 34 6.29 0.93 8.96
CA ILE A 34 4.86 1.06 8.72
C ILE A 34 4.24 1.84 9.85
N LYS A 35 3.43 2.83 9.50
CA LYS A 35 2.76 3.65 10.47
C LYS A 35 1.41 3.06 10.85
N ASP A 36 0.71 2.49 9.90
CA ASP A 36 -0.60 1.92 10.19
C ASP A 36 -1.00 0.94 9.11
N ILE A 37 -1.84 -0.01 9.46
CA ILE A 37 -2.39 -0.98 8.52
C ILE A 37 -3.85 -1.14 8.81
N GLU A 38 -4.66 -1.08 7.75
CA GLU A 38 -6.08 -1.33 7.90
C GLU A 38 -6.47 -2.42 6.93
N ILE A 39 -6.97 -3.53 7.41
CA ILE A 39 -7.35 -4.66 6.56
C ILE A 39 -8.86 -4.77 6.46
N LYS A 40 -9.33 -4.88 5.24
CA LYS A 40 -10.72 -5.17 4.96
C LYS A 40 -10.83 -6.60 4.44
N THR A 41 -11.92 -6.93 3.82
CA THR A 41 -12.14 -8.32 3.44
C THR A 41 -11.14 -8.85 2.43
N ARG A 42 -10.83 -8.20 1.40
CA ARG A 42 -9.87 -8.68 0.41
C ARG A 42 -8.95 -7.59 -0.04
N TYR A 43 -8.90 -6.53 0.72
CA TYR A 43 -8.00 -5.45 0.39
C TYR A 43 -7.55 -4.79 1.69
N ALA A 44 -6.52 -3.99 1.58
CA ALA A 44 -5.95 -3.38 2.75
C ALA A 44 -5.28 -2.07 2.36
N PHE A 45 -5.08 -1.23 3.37
CA PHE A 45 -4.32 -0.01 3.20
C PHE A 45 -3.15 -0.07 4.15
N ILE A 46 -1.99 0.34 3.68
CA ILE A 46 -0.82 0.44 4.54
C ILE A 46 -0.29 1.85 4.43
N ILE A 47 -0.03 2.47 5.57
CA ILE A 47 0.56 3.79 5.60
C ILE A 47 1.98 3.62 6.11
N PHE A 48 2.95 4.04 5.30
CA PHE A 48 4.35 4.00 5.68
C PHE A 48 4.75 5.31 6.31
N GLU A 49 5.91 5.31 6.96
CA GLU A 49 6.40 6.54 7.57
C GLU A 49 6.86 7.54 6.53
N ASN A 50 7.28 7.07 5.36
CA ASN A 50 7.67 7.99 4.31
C ASN A 50 7.25 7.48 2.95
N SER A 51 7.22 8.40 1.98
CA SER A 51 6.69 8.06 0.67
C SER A 51 7.63 7.18 -0.13
N LYS A 52 8.91 7.22 0.17
CA LYS A 52 9.86 6.38 -0.55
C LYS A 52 9.57 4.91 -0.29
N SER A 53 9.23 4.57 0.95
CA SER A 53 8.89 3.21 1.29
C SER A 53 7.62 2.77 0.56
N ALA A 54 6.65 3.66 0.47
CA ALA A 54 5.42 3.33 -0.24
C ALA A 54 5.69 3.07 -1.71
N LYS A 55 6.51 3.90 -2.33
CA LYS A 55 6.83 3.70 -3.73
C LYS A 55 7.57 2.40 -3.97
N GLU A 56 8.48 2.07 -3.09
CA GLU A 56 9.23 0.86 -3.24
C GLU A 56 8.33 -0.37 -3.07
N ALA A 57 7.42 -0.31 -2.12
CA ALA A 57 6.49 -1.40 -1.90
C ALA A 57 5.63 -1.63 -3.15
N ILE A 58 5.16 -0.55 -3.77
CA ILE A 58 4.38 -0.68 -4.97
C ILE A 58 5.23 -1.34 -6.06
N SER A 59 6.43 -0.84 -6.26
CA SER A 59 7.28 -1.32 -7.32
C SER A 59 7.63 -2.80 -7.16
N LYS A 60 7.84 -3.24 -5.94
CA LYS A 60 8.30 -4.60 -5.71
C LYS A 60 7.18 -5.60 -5.51
N MET A 61 6.05 -5.17 -5.00
CA MET A 61 5.00 -6.12 -4.65
C MET A 61 3.83 -6.16 -5.62
N ASP A 62 3.67 -5.15 -6.46
CA ASP A 62 2.55 -5.15 -7.38
C ASP A 62 2.71 -6.31 -8.36
N GLY A 63 1.70 -7.14 -8.46
CA GLY A 63 1.71 -8.27 -9.35
C GLY A 63 2.38 -9.50 -8.77
N ASN A 64 2.94 -9.42 -7.58
CA ASN A 64 3.56 -10.56 -6.97
C ASN A 64 2.53 -11.49 -6.36
N LYS A 65 2.91 -12.71 -6.19
CA LYS A 65 2.06 -13.67 -5.55
C LYS A 65 2.29 -13.60 -4.06
N LEU A 66 1.24 -13.41 -3.30
CA LEU A 66 1.36 -13.34 -1.86
C LEU A 66 0.32 -14.29 -1.28
N PHE A 67 0.78 -15.26 -0.49
CA PHE A 67 -0.09 -16.25 0.11
C PHE A 67 -0.99 -16.90 -0.94
N GLY A 68 -0.44 -17.17 -2.11
CA GLY A 68 -1.16 -17.85 -3.16
C GLY A 68 -1.96 -16.98 -4.11
N ASN A 69 -2.06 -15.71 -3.82
CA ASN A 69 -2.83 -14.79 -4.67
C ASN A 69 -1.93 -13.77 -5.32
N LYS A 70 -2.23 -13.44 -6.55
CA LYS A 70 -1.50 -12.38 -7.22
C LYS A 70 -2.12 -11.06 -6.81
N ILE A 71 -1.40 -10.29 -6.05
CA ILE A 71 -1.95 -9.06 -5.49
C ILE A 71 -1.67 -7.86 -6.38
N VAL A 72 -2.48 -6.84 -6.20
CA VAL A 72 -2.30 -5.57 -6.89
C VAL A 72 -1.98 -4.53 -5.85
N VAL A 73 -0.92 -3.77 -6.05
CA VAL A 73 -0.50 -2.75 -5.11
C VAL A 73 -0.44 -1.42 -5.84
N GLN A 74 -1.12 -0.43 -5.32
CA GLN A 74 -1.20 0.88 -5.95
C GLN A 74 -1.08 1.98 -4.91
N SER A 75 -0.80 3.17 -5.37
CA SER A 75 -0.85 4.34 -4.51
C SER A 75 -2.28 4.57 -4.07
N ALA A 76 -2.46 4.91 -2.81
CA ALA A 76 -3.78 5.21 -2.30
C ALA A 76 -3.83 6.63 -1.81
N TYR A 77 -4.37 7.53 -2.63
CA TYR A 77 -4.48 8.90 -2.21
C TYR A 77 -5.70 9.08 -1.37
N ARG A 78 -5.57 9.95 -0.42
CA ARG A 78 -6.70 10.26 0.35
C ARG A 78 -7.43 11.39 -0.23
N GLY A 79 -7.50 11.57 -1.24
CA GLY A 79 -8.23 12.47 -1.73
C GLY A 79 -7.89 13.67 -2.25
N GLU A 80 -7.91 14.34 -2.23
CA GLU A 80 -7.66 15.25 -2.63
C GLU A 80 -7.34 15.53 -3.73
N LYS A 81 -7.16 15.40 -4.03
CA LYS A 81 -6.93 15.59 -4.84
C LYS A 81 -7.24 15.68 -5.94
N LYS A 82 -7.52 15.65 -6.03
CA LYS A 82 -7.81 15.54 -6.88
C LYS A 82 -8.22 16.15 -7.71
N LYS A 83 -8.34 16.56 -7.63
CA LYS A 83 -8.82 17.00 -8.20
C LYS A 83 -8.69 17.67 -9.12
N GLU A 84 -8.29 17.83 -8.99
CA GLU A 84 -8.15 18.31 -9.51
C GLU A 84 -8.10 18.61 -10.61
N LYS A 85 -7.91 18.43 -10.87
CA LYS A 85 -7.79 18.52 -11.69
C LYS A 85 -8.25 18.61 -12.76
N TYR A 86 -8.57 18.45 -12.90
CA TYR A 86 -9.09 18.32 -13.79
C TYR A 86 -9.76 18.87 -14.31
N ASN A 87 -9.96 19.09 -14.21
CA ASN A 87 -10.60 19.38 -14.44
C ASN A 87 -10.86 19.58 -14.71
#